data_2eac2aa6d9f32f2eeda32325ef6daeb5
#
_entry.id   2eac2aa6d9f32f2eeda32325ef6daeb5
#
_cell.length_a   1.000
_cell.length_b   1.000
_cell.length_c   1.000
_cell.angle_alpha   90.00
_cell.angle_beta   90.00
_cell.angle_gamma   90.00
#
_symmetry.space_group_name_H-M   'P 1'
#
loop_
_entity.id
_entity.type
_entity.pdbx_description
1 polymer ?
#
loop_
_entity_poly.entity_id
_entity_poly.type
_entity_poly.pdbx_seq_one_letter_code
_entity_poly.pdbx_strand_id
1 'polypeptide(L)'
;MTVERYDSIRGAEKSLRETQGNGSSSQTFSVLRAVERCFWRCLPYTAMCHPRYAATCIFTRRRPFRVYVARDEKGAVLCAPLHRDSDGGWSVVAGEIVELDFVDFLYARRPLSELTEAFRAVMHKMSEDGIKRIGWRYLESDGITASFLRDWPHSVNETFQNVRIVFPDGLDGYMRALSVNARANISKARNRLRRDGKNVSFSFRSSVGIGDGMDGREVRAQMRRYRSVYVERQESRYRNRGLLARLYFLHGSYVALSVPGEGAFVAMLEIDGSVAAYMEGYVNTARKALEVPRIAMNAEFGRYSPGRLLIVKAVAWLSANSDVRTIDLCRGDERYKLDLGGILYATESVQACTEVPA
;
A
#
# COMPACT_ATOMS: atom_id res chain seq x y z
N MET A 1 -23.94 -12.48 -15.11
CA MET A 1 -23.14 -12.00 -13.94
C MET A 1 -24.03 -12.03 -12.71
N THR A 2 -23.61 -12.69 -11.63
CA THR A 2 -24.29 -12.64 -10.32
C THR A 2 -23.47 -11.80 -9.37
N VAL A 3 -24.12 -11.06 -8.45
CA VAL A 3 -23.44 -10.28 -7.42
C VAL A 3 -23.91 -10.70 -6.04
N GLU A 4 -22.97 -11.12 -5.22
CA GLU A 4 -23.18 -11.53 -3.83
C GLU A 4 -22.67 -10.46 -2.88
N ARG A 5 -23.38 -10.24 -1.76
CA ARG A 5 -22.98 -9.34 -0.69
C ARG A 5 -22.58 -10.09 0.56
N TYR A 6 -21.49 -9.70 1.17
CA TYR A 6 -21.01 -10.20 2.44
C TYR A 6 -20.81 -9.05 3.43
N ASP A 7 -21.25 -9.23 4.67
CA ASP A 7 -21.09 -8.25 5.74
C ASP A 7 -19.78 -8.42 6.53
N SER A 8 -18.81 -9.14 5.95
CA SER A 8 -17.44 -9.26 6.48
C SER A 8 -16.46 -9.69 5.40
N ILE A 9 -15.23 -9.22 5.53
CA ILE A 9 -14.12 -9.63 4.67
C ILE A 9 -13.86 -11.14 4.77
N ARG A 10 -13.95 -11.70 5.98
CA ARG A 10 -13.78 -13.14 6.20
C ARG A 10 -14.83 -14.00 5.50
N GLY A 11 -16.09 -13.54 5.45
CA GLY A 11 -17.16 -14.23 4.73
C GLY A 11 -16.91 -14.28 3.23
N ALA A 12 -16.55 -13.14 2.65
CA ALA A 12 -16.20 -13.05 1.23
C ALA A 12 -14.99 -13.92 0.88
N GLU A 13 -13.94 -13.91 1.70
CA GLU A 13 -12.74 -14.73 1.49
C GLU A 13 -13.05 -16.21 1.49
N LYS A 14 -13.87 -16.70 2.45
CA LYS A 14 -14.24 -18.10 2.49
C LYS A 14 -14.93 -18.53 1.19
N SER A 15 -15.89 -17.74 0.71
CA SER A 15 -16.59 -18.00 -0.53
C SER A 15 -15.67 -17.96 -1.76
N LEU A 16 -14.70 -17.04 -1.80
CA LEU A 16 -13.73 -16.96 -2.90
C LEU A 16 -12.76 -18.14 -2.92
N ARG A 17 -12.35 -18.67 -1.76
CA ARG A 17 -11.49 -19.86 -1.67
C ARG A 17 -12.21 -21.13 -2.11
N GLU A 18 -13.50 -21.24 -1.84
CA GLU A 18 -14.32 -22.40 -2.25
C GLU A 18 -14.51 -22.49 -3.77
N THR A 19 -14.39 -21.36 -4.48
CA THR A 19 -14.62 -21.26 -5.94
C THR A 19 -13.36 -21.16 -6.78
N GLN A 20 -12.24 -20.78 -6.20
CA GLN A 20 -10.96 -20.65 -6.91
C GLN A 20 -9.94 -21.61 -6.30
N GLY A 21 -9.54 -22.65 -7.02
CA GLY A 21 -8.35 -23.42 -6.67
C GLY A 21 -7.17 -22.47 -6.47
N ASN A 22 -6.48 -22.58 -5.38
CA ASN A 22 -5.19 -22.03 -4.89
C ASN A 22 -4.46 -20.89 -5.64
N GLY A 23 -5.12 -20.00 -6.38
CA GLY A 23 -4.49 -18.91 -7.16
C GLY A 23 -4.69 -17.51 -6.55
N SER A 24 -3.77 -16.66 -6.76
CA SER A 24 -3.58 -15.18 -6.59
C SER A 24 -4.54 -14.31 -5.73
N SER A 25 -5.72 -14.75 -5.35
CA SER A 25 -6.68 -14.01 -4.52
C SER A 25 -6.32 -13.98 -3.02
N SER A 26 -5.42 -14.87 -2.56
CA SER A 26 -5.06 -15.00 -1.15
C SER A 26 -4.32 -13.76 -0.61
N GLN A 27 -3.46 -13.15 -1.41
CA GLN A 27 -2.64 -12.00 -1.00
C GLN A 27 -3.48 -10.76 -0.67
N THR A 28 -4.42 -10.43 -1.53
CA THR A 28 -5.26 -9.23 -1.36
C THR A 28 -6.20 -9.37 -0.16
N PHE A 29 -6.77 -10.56 0.05
CA PHE A 29 -7.62 -10.82 1.21
C PHE A 29 -6.86 -10.85 2.54
N SER A 30 -5.58 -11.27 2.57
CA SER A 30 -4.76 -11.15 3.77
C SER A 30 -4.51 -9.70 4.14
N VAL A 31 -4.29 -8.82 3.17
CA VAL A 31 -4.18 -7.36 3.40
C VAL A 31 -5.50 -6.83 3.94
N LEU A 32 -6.64 -7.16 3.34
CA LEU A 32 -7.95 -6.71 3.80
C LEU A 32 -8.30 -7.21 5.20
N ARG A 33 -7.97 -8.46 5.55
CA ARG A 33 -8.11 -8.97 6.93
C ARG A 33 -7.19 -8.26 7.92
N ALA A 34 -6.01 -7.87 7.46
CA ALA A 34 -5.11 -7.05 8.24
C ALA A 34 -5.73 -5.69 8.53
N VAL A 35 -6.32 -5.06 7.54
CA VAL A 35 -7.05 -3.78 7.66
C VAL A 35 -8.21 -3.89 8.63
N GLU A 36 -9.07 -4.92 8.51
CA GLU A 36 -10.18 -5.15 9.43
C GLU A 36 -9.71 -5.31 10.88
N ARG A 37 -8.62 -6.05 11.11
CA ARG A 37 -8.03 -6.20 12.46
C ARG A 37 -7.42 -4.90 12.97
N CYS A 38 -6.76 -4.12 12.13
CA CYS A 38 -6.23 -2.82 12.48
C CYS A 38 -7.36 -1.86 12.87
N PHE A 39 -8.45 -1.82 12.13
CA PHE A 39 -9.63 -1.03 12.45
C PHE A 39 -10.11 -1.29 13.89
N TRP A 40 -10.36 -2.57 14.24
CA TRP A 40 -10.82 -2.93 15.58
C TRP A 40 -9.83 -2.60 16.69
N ARG A 41 -8.53 -2.68 16.42
CA ARG A 41 -7.49 -2.30 17.39
C ARG A 41 -7.33 -0.79 17.53
N CYS A 42 -7.58 -0.04 16.47
CA CYS A 42 -7.55 1.42 16.50
C CYS A 42 -8.89 2.05 16.94
N LEU A 43 -9.93 1.24 17.18
CA LEU A 43 -11.24 1.71 17.60
C LEU A 43 -11.22 2.62 18.84
N PRO A 44 -10.41 2.38 19.90
CA PRO A 44 -10.29 3.31 21.02
C PRO A 44 -9.80 4.69 20.59
N TYR A 45 -8.86 4.78 19.63
CA TYR A 45 -8.41 6.07 19.09
C TYR A 45 -9.50 6.71 18.22
N THR A 46 -10.16 5.94 17.39
CA THR A 46 -11.30 6.39 16.60
C THR A 46 -12.41 6.93 17.51
N ALA A 47 -12.64 6.29 18.67
CA ALA A 47 -13.58 6.78 19.70
C ALA A 47 -13.19 8.14 20.27
N MET A 48 -11.92 8.45 20.37
CA MET A 48 -11.44 9.76 20.85
C MET A 48 -11.58 10.86 19.81
N CYS A 49 -11.30 10.55 18.55
CA CYS A 49 -11.39 11.51 17.44
C CYS A 49 -12.82 11.67 16.91
N HIS A 50 -13.58 10.58 16.86
CA HIS A 50 -14.93 10.49 16.31
C HIS A 50 -15.86 9.69 17.23
N PRO A 51 -16.22 10.22 18.42
CA PRO A 51 -16.92 9.45 19.45
C PRO A 51 -18.30 8.93 19.00
N ARG A 52 -19.03 9.69 18.18
CA ARG A 52 -20.34 9.25 17.62
C ARG A 52 -20.20 8.06 16.70
N TYR A 53 -19.19 8.06 15.83
CA TYR A 53 -18.93 6.96 14.92
C TYR A 53 -18.50 5.69 15.66
N ALA A 54 -17.57 5.80 16.61
CA ALA A 54 -17.16 4.68 17.44
C ALA A 54 -18.31 4.11 18.27
N ALA A 55 -19.15 4.97 18.86
CA ALA A 55 -20.36 4.56 19.56
C ALA A 55 -21.30 3.78 18.62
N THR A 56 -21.53 4.27 17.41
CA THR A 56 -22.35 3.56 16.42
C THR A 56 -21.78 2.17 16.12
N CYS A 57 -20.46 2.05 15.90
CA CYS A 57 -19.82 0.75 15.65
C CYS A 57 -19.95 -0.23 16.83
N ILE A 58 -19.81 0.27 18.08
CA ILE A 58 -19.88 -0.54 19.28
C ILE A 58 -21.33 -0.96 19.60
N PHE A 59 -22.27 0.00 19.61
CA PHE A 59 -23.63 -0.25 20.10
C PHE A 59 -24.53 -0.95 19.08
N THR A 60 -24.35 -0.70 17.78
CA THR A 60 -25.19 -1.35 16.76
C THR A 60 -24.78 -2.75 16.45
N ARG A 61 -23.60 -3.21 16.91
CA ARG A 61 -22.95 -4.46 16.48
C ARG A 61 -22.92 -4.61 14.95
N ARG A 62 -23.22 -3.56 14.21
CA ARG A 62 -23.16 -3.55 12.74
C ARG A 62 -21.71 -3.50 12.35
N ARG A 63 -21.27 -4.51 11.66
CA ARG A 63 -19.94 -4.55 11.08
C ARG A 63 -19.85 -3.39 10.08
N PRO A 64 -18.83 -2.53 10.17
CA PRO A 64 -18.70 -1.38 9.28
C PRO A 64 -18.19 -1.77 7.89
N PHE A 65 -18.22 -3.06 7.54
CA PHE A 65 -17.70 -3.60 6.29
C PHE A 65 -18.79 -4.25 5.47
N ARG A 66 -18.75 -4.03 4.17
CA ARG A 66 -19.50 -4.78 3.15
C ARG A 66 -18.56 -5.17 2.04
N VAL A 67 -18.72 -6.36 1.50
CA VAL A 67 -17.95 -6.83 0.35
C VAL A 67 -18.92 -7.32 -0.70
N TYR A 68 -18.80 -6.77 -1.90
CA TYR A 68 -19.56 -7.22 -3.06
C TYR A 68 -18.66 -8.02 -3.97
N VAL A 69 -19.11 -9.19 -4.41
CA VAL A 69 -18.36 -10.06 -5.30
C VAL A 69 -19.19 -10.36 -6.54
N ALA A 70 -18.74 -9.88 -7.69
CA ALA A 70 -19.32 -10.26 -8.98
C ALA A 70 -18.69 -11.56 -9.47
N ARG A 71 -19.54 -12.49 -9.95
CA ARG A 71 -19.15 -13.81 -10.44
C ARG A 71 -19.80 -14.14 -11.77
N ASP A 72 -19.07 -14.88 -12.57
CA ASP A 72 -19.58 -15.63 -13.72
C ASP A 72 -19.38 -17.14 -13.51
N GLU A 73 -19.62 -17.93 -14.55
CA GLU A 73 -19.43 -19.39 -14.55
C GLU A 73 -17.97 -19.79 -14.33
N LYS A 74 -17.02 -18.92 -14.62
CA LYS A 74 -15.57 -19.13 -14.47
C LYS A 74 -15.04 -18.67 -13.10
N GLY A 75 -15.88 -18.10 -12.22
CA GLY A 75 -15.53 -17.68 -10.88
C GLY A 75 -15.64 -16.17 -10.63
N ALA A 76 -14.97 -15.66 -9.61
CA ALA A 76 -15.02 -14.25 -9.27
C ALA A 76 -14.32 -13.39 -10.32
N VAL A 77 -14.97 -12.29 -10.72
CA VAL A 77 -14.49 -11.32 -11.70
C VAL A 77 -14.07 -10.02 -11.03
N LEU A 78 -14.85 -9.56 -10.04
CA LEU A 78 -14.59 -8.34 -9.29
C LEU A 78 -14.95 -8.55 -7.81
N CYS A 79 -14.14 -7.97 -6.92
CA CYS A 79 -14.45 -7.87 -5.50
C CYS A 79 -14.32 -6.41 -5.06
N ALA A 80 -15.38 -5.87 -4.48
CA ALA A 80 -15.48 -4.49 -4.01
C ALA A 80 -15.63 -4.47 -2.48
N PRO A 81 -14.52 -4.35 -1.73
CA PRO A 81 -14.55 -4.24 -0.29
C PRO A 81 -14.82 -2.79 0.13
N LEU A 82 -15.87 -2.59 0.91
CA LEU A 82 -16.27 -1.28 1.42
C LEU A 82 -16.19 -1.21 2.93
N HIS A 83 -15.92 -0.03 3.46
CA HIS A 83 -16.12 0.31 4.86
C HIS A 83 -17.02 1.54 4.96
N ARG A 84 -17.66 1.68 6.11
CA ARG A 84 -18.47 2.85 6.42
C ARG A 84 -17.60 3.94 7.01
N ASP A 85 -17.66 5.14 6.44
CA ASP A 85 -16.91 6.30 6.91
C ASP A 85 -17.52 6.93 8.17
N SER A 86 -16.75 7.81 8.80
CA SER A 86 -17.17 8.52 10.02
C SER A 86 -18.39 9.43 9.82
N ASP A 87 -18.62 9.92 8.60
CA ASP A 87 -19.79 10.72 8.20
C ASP A 87 -21.00 9.87 7.79
N GLY A 88 -20.84 8.54 7.79
CA GLY A 88 -21.90 7.59 7.42
C GLY A 88 -21.93 7.22 5.94
N GLY A 89 -21.03 7.75 5.12
CA GLY A 89 -20.79 7.34 3.74
C GLY A 89 -20.16 5.96 3.62
N TRP A 90 -19.90 5.53 2.38
CA TRP A 90 -19.22 4.29 2.08
C TRP A 90 -18.00 4.57 1.20
N SER A 91 -16.88 3.97 1.57
CA SER A 91 -15.63 4.07 0.82
C SER A 91 -15.00 2.70 0.60
N VAL A 92 -14.22 2.57 -0.46
CA VAL A 92 -13.40 1.39 -0.67
C VAL A 92 -12.39 1.25 0.46
N VAL A 93 -12.29 0.03 1.01
CA VAL A 93 -11.49 -0.22 2.22
C VAL A 93 -10.05 0.15 1.97
N ALA A 94 -9.53 1.06 2.72
CA ALA A 94 -8.16 1.33 3.07
C ALA A 94 -7.84 2.79 3.43
N GLY A 95 -8.62 3.75 3.02
CA GLY A 95 -8.36 5.19 3.10
C GLY A 95 -7.84 5.75 4.44
N GLU A 96 -8.72 6.12 5.35
CA GLU A 96 -8.34 6.83 6.58
C GLU A 96 -7.76 5.94 7.68
N ILE A 97 -8.03 4.63 7.63
CA ILE A 97 -7.77 3.69 8.71
C ILE A 97 -6.38 3.07 8.61
N VAL A 98 -5.86 2.98 7.38
CA VAL A 98 -4.55 2.38 7.08
C VAL A 98 -3.85 3.25 6.06
N GLU A 99 -2.56 3.47 6.25
CA GLU A 99 -1.71 4.18 5.28
C GLU A 99 -1.49 3.31 4.04
N LEU A 100 -2.57 3.00 3.30
CA LEU A 100 -2.50 2.40 1.98
C LEU A 100 -2.63 3.51 0.94
N ASP A 101 -1.69 3.56 0.04
CA ASP A 101 -1.60 4.60 -0.99
C ASP A 101 -2.26 4.20 -2.31
N PHE A 102 -2.81 2.99 -2.37
CA PHE A 102 -3.54 2.46 -3.53
C PHE A 102 -4.83 1.81 -3.07
N VAL A 103 -5.93 2.35 -3.55
CA VAL A 103 -7.26 1.92 -3.16
C VAL A 103 -8.07 1.71 -4.41
N ASP A 104 -8.35 0.46 -4.74
CA ASP A 104 -9.18 0.09 -5.88
C ASP A 104 -10.05 -1.13 -5.56
N PHE A 105 -10.99 -1.44 -6.44
CA PHE A 105 -11.62 -2.75 -6.48
C PHE A 105 -10.61 -3.80 -6.92
N LEU A 106 -10.87 -5.04 -6.57
CA LEU A 106 -10.02 -6.16 -6.91
C LEU A 106 -10.57 -6.84 -8.16
N TYR A 107 -9.81 -6.80 -9.22
CA TYR A 107 -10.19 -7.36 -10.51
C TYR A 107 -9.44 -8.66 -10.78
N ALA A 108 -10.17 -9.66 -11.30
CA ALA A 108 -9.53 -10.83 -11.89
C ALA A 108 -8.82 -10.47 -13.21
N ARG A 109 -7.90 -11.31 -13.66
CA ARG A 109 -7.27 -11.17 -14.99
C ARG A 109 -8.27 -11.60 -16.06
N ARG A 110 -9.08 -10.68 -16.55
CA ARG A 110 -10.14 -10.86 -17.52
C ARG A 110 -10.09 -9.75 -18.58
N PRO A 111 -10.71 -9.95 -19.74
CA PRO A 111 -10.92 -8.89 -20.73
C PRO A 111 -11.63 -7.68 -20.12
N LEU A 112 -11.32 -6.49 -20.62
CA LEU A 112 -11.88 -5.23 -20.10
C LEU A 112 -13.41 -5.18 -20.21
N SER A 113 -13.99 -5.80 -21.22
CA SER A 113 -15.45 -5.91 -21.39
C SER A 113 -16.12 -6.68 -20.26
N GLU A 114 -15.56 -7.82 -19.84
CA GLU A 114 -16.07 -8.60 -18.70
C GLU A 114 -15.93 -7.83 -17.38
N LEU A 115 -14.82 -7.08 -17.21
CA LEU A 115 -14.59 -6.24 -16.04
C LEU A 115 -15.58 -5.06 -16.00
N THR A 116 -15.91 -4.47 -17.16
CA THR A 116 -16.91 -3.39 -17.26
C THR A 116 -18.30 -3.89 -16.85
N GLU A 117 -18.70 -5.07 -17.31
CA GLU A 117 -19.97 -5.68 -16.93
C GLU A 117 -20.02 -5.97 -15.43
N ALA A 118 -18.94 -6.52 -14.86
CA ALA A 118 -18.85 -6.78 -13.43
C ALA A 118 -18.91 -5.49 -12.60
N PHE A 119 -18.24 -4.43 -13.04
CA PHE A 119 -18.28 -3.12 -12.40
C PHE A 119 -19.72 -2.57 -12.37
N ARG A 120 -20.40 -2.56 -13.50
CA ARG A 120 -21.81 -2.09 -13.60
C ARG A 120 -22.73 -2.92 -12.70
N ALA A 121 -22.60 -4.25 -12.72
CA ALA A 121 -23.41 -5.12 -11.88
C ALA A 121 -23.21 -4.87 -10.38
N VAL A 122 -21.96 -4.64 -9.95
CA VAL A 122 -21.63 -4.32 -8.55
C VAL A 122 -22.20 -2.95 -8.15
N MET A 123 -22.04 -1.92 -8.99
CA MET A 123 -22.58 -0.59 -8.72
C MET A 123 -24.11 -0.62 -8.62
N HIS A 124 -24.77 -1.35 -9.51
CA HIS A 124 -26.22 -1.54 -9.47
C HIS A 124 -26.66 -2.23 -8.17
N LYS A 125 -25.99 -3.32 -7.80
CA LYS A 125 -26.28 -4.03 -6.53
C LYS A 125 -26.08 -3.17 -5.28
N MET A 126 -25.08 -2.31 -5.29
CA MET A 126 -24.87 -1.32 -4.23
C MET A 126 -26.02 -0.34 -4.15
N SER A 127 -26.51 0.14 -5.29
CA SER A 127 -27.67 1.03 -5.37
C SER A 127 -28.94 0.36 -4.83
N GLU A 128 -29.23 -0.88 -5.22
CA GLU A 128 -30.35 -1.67 -4.66
C GLU A 128 -30.25 -1.84 -3.13
N ASP A 129 -29.04 -1.99 -2.60
CA ASP A 129 -28.76 -2.10 -1.17
C ASP A 129 -28.77 -0.74 -0.42
N GLY A 130 -29.18 0.34 -1.12
CA GLY A 130 -29.34 1.69 -0.56
C GLY A 130 -28.04 2.48 -0.41
N ILE A 131 -26.96 2.04 -1.02
CA ILE A 131 -25.72 2.83 -1.13
C ILE A 131 -25.87 3.76 -2.33
N LYS A 132 -25.98 5.06 -2.10
CA LYS A 132 -26.15 6.05 -3.18
C LYS A 132 -24.83 6.54 -3.76
N ARG A 133 -23.77 6.57 -2.94
CA ARG A 133 -22.43 7.04 -3.32
C ARG A 133 -21.37 6.20 -2.66
N ILE A 134 -20.28 6.01 -3.38
CA ILE A 134 -19.07 5.39 -2.83
C ILE A 134 -17.86 6.25 -3.12
N GLY A 135 -16.88 6.21 -2.21
CA GLY A 135 -15.62 6.94 -2.32
C GLY A 135 -14.42 6.02 -2.54
N TRP A 136 -13.47 6.50 -3.33
CA TRP A 136 -12.11 5.99 -3.37
C TRP A 136 -11.19 7.08 -2.88
N ARG A 137 -10.23 6.72 -2.06
CA ARG A 137 -9.13 7.59 -1.69
C ARG A 137 -7.86 6.98 -2.24
N TYR A 138 -7.09 7.75 -2.99
CA TYR A 138 -5.87 7.30 -3.67
C TYR A 138 -6.12 6.30 -4.83
N LEU A 139 -7.20 6.49 -5.57
CA LEU A 139 -7.43 5.76 -6.83
C LEU A 139 -6.41 6.22 -7.87
N GLU A 140 -5.68 5.31 -8.52
CA GLU A 140 -4.81 5.67 -9.63
C GLU A 140 -5.61 6.24 -10.80
N SER A 141 -5.23 7.43 -11.28
CA SER A 141 -5.93 8.14 -12.35
C SER A 141 -5.89 7.40 -13.71
N ASP A 142 -4.93 6.49 -13.88
CA ASP A 142 -4.78 5.61 -15.06
C ASP A 142 -5.17 4.15 -14.77
N GLY A 143 -5.77 3.88 -13.60
CA GLY A 143 -6.19 2.56 -13.17
C GLY A 143 -7.46 2.03 -13.85
N ILE A 144 -7.81 0.77 -13.57
CA ILE A 144 -8.98 0.10 -14.17
C ILE A 144 -10.27 0.81 -13.75
N THR A 145 -10.52 1.02 -12.46
CA THR A 145 -11.73 1.73 -11.99
C THR A 145 -11.79 3.15 -12.53
N ALA A 146 -10.68 3.87 -12.55
CA ALA A 146 -10.66 5.22 -13.11
C ALA A 146 -11.07 5.23 -14.60
N SER A 147 -10.72 4.20 -15.37
CA SER A 147 -11.14 4.07 -16.76
C SER A 147 -12.66 3.91 -16.90
N PHE A 148 -13.32 3.18 -15.99
CA PHE A 148 -14.77 3.02 -15.98
C PHE A 148 -15.49 4.28 -15.50
N LEU A 149 -14.89 5.00 -14.55
CA LEU A 149 -15.47 6.23 -14.01
C LEU A 149 -15.47 7.40 -15.02
N ARG A 150 -14.69 7.36 -16.11
CA ARG A 150 -14.75 8.40 -17.16
C ARG A 150 -16.14 8.59 -17.74
N ASP A 151 -16.88 7.48 -17.89
CA ASP A 151 -18.25 7.46 -18.43
C ASP A 151 -19.29 7.31 -17.33
N TRP A 152 -18.92 7.57 -16.07
CA TRP A 152 -19.78 7.40 -14.90
C TRP A 152 -19.91 8.70 -14.11
N PRO A 153 -21.10 9.04 -13.56
CA PRO A 153 -21.26 10.23 -12.74
C PRO A 153 -20.34 10.19 -11.50
N HIS A 154 -19.32 11.02 -11.50
CA HIS A 154 -18.34 11.10 -10.41
C HIS A 154 -17.84 12.53 -10.20
N SER A 155 -17.19 12.75 -9.08
CA SER A 155 -16.43 13.96 -8.77
C SER A 155 -15.05 13.60 -8.25
N VAL A 156 -14.03 14.36 -8.67
CA VAL A 156 -12.68 14.32 -8.11
C VAL A 156 -12.59 15.41 -7.05
N ASN A 157 -12.36 15.02 -5.79
CA ASN A 157 -12.31 15.93 -4.66
C ASN A 157 -10.89 16.42 -4.37
N GLU A 158 -9.89 15.57 -4.61
CA GLU A 158 -8.48 15.87 -4.33
C GLU A 158 -7.56 15.02 -5.22
N THR A 159 -6.43 15.57 -5.62
CA THR A 159 -5.40 14.87 -6.40
C THR A 159 -4.10 14.84 -5.61
N PHE A 160 -3.48 13.67 -5.53
CA PHE A 160 -2.23 13.43 -4.80
C PHE A 160 -1.13 13.08 -5.78
N GLN A 161 0.06 13.65 -5.58
CA GLN A 161 1.25 13.27 -6.32
C GLN A 161 1.93 12.08 -5.66
N ASN A 162 2.34 11.14 -6.49
CA ASN A 162 3.08 9.93 -6.12
C ASN A 162 4.33 9.83 -6.98
N VAL A 163 5.29 9.00 -6.56
CA VAL A 163 6.54 8.81 -7.28
C VAL A 163 6.86 7.33 -7.39
N ARG A 164 7.13 6.87 -8.61
CA ARG A 164 7.63 5.51 -8.87
C ARG A 164 8.95 5.53 -9.63
N ILE A 165 9.83 4.61 -9.30
CA ILE A 165 11.10 4.35 -10.01
C ILE A 165 10.89 3.12 -10.88
N VAL A 166 11.12 3.24 -12.19
CA VAL A 166 10.97 2.17 -13.17
C VAL A 166 12.34 1.77 -13.71
N PHE A 167 12.64 0.47 -13.74
CA PHE A 167 13.93 -0.06 -14.17
C PHE A 167 13.77 -1.32 -15.05
N PRO A 168 13.16 -1.21 -16.24
CA PRO A 168 12.88 -2.35 -17.12
C PRO A 168 14.16 -3.07 -17.54
N ASP A 169 15.24 -2.33 -17.76
CA ASP A 169 16.56 -2.85 -18.17
C ASP A 169 17.48 -3.14 -16.96
N GLY A 170 16.90 -3.31 -15.76
CA GLY A 170 17.65 -3.60 -14.56
C GLY A 170 18.53 -2.45 -14.06
N LEU A 171 19.61 -2.81 -13.33
CA LEU A 171 20.48 -1.82 -12.69
C LEU A 171 21.18 -0.90 -13.68
N ASP A 172 21.69 -1.45 -14.79
CA ASP A 172 22.45 -0.65 -15.75
C ASP A 172 21.55 0.36 -16.48
N GLY A 173 20.33 -0.06 -16.86
CA GLY A 173 19.32 0.84 -17.41
C GLY A 173 18.95 1.95 -16.42
N TYR A 174 18.69 1.57 -15.17
CA TYR A 174 18.41 2.51 -14.10
C TYR A 174 19.54 3.52 -13.92
N MET A 175 20.78 3.06 -13.82
CA MET A 175 21.93 3.98 -13.63
C MET A 175 22.14 4.90 -14.83
N ARG A 176 21.88 4.45 -16.06
CA ARG A 176 21.93 5.31 -17.25
C ARG A 176 20.86 6.41 -17.24
N ALA A 177 19.64 6.06 -16.79
CA ALA A 177 18.51 7.00 -16.73
C ALA A 177 18.67 8.09 -15.66
N LEU A 178 19.52 7.87 -14.65
CA LEU A 178 19.78 8.88 -13.62
C LEU A 178 20.51 10.12 -14.20
N SER A 179 20.21 11.28 -13.64
CA SER A 179 20.93 12.51 -13.94
C SER A 179 22.42 12.38 -13.58
N VAL A 180 23.28 13.19 -14.24
CA VAL A 180 24.73 13.25 -13.94
C VAL A 180 24.97 13.53 -12.46
N ASN A 181 24.21 14.47 -11.88
CA ASN A 181 24.31 14.83 -10.47
C ASN A 181 23.91 13.68 -9.53
N ALA A 182 22.84 12.93 -9.87
CA ALA A 182 22.41 11.79 -9.08
C ALA A 182 23.49 10.68 -9.07
N ARG A 183 24.07 10.36 -10.23
CA ARG A 183 25.18 9.41 -10.35
C ARG A 183 26.41 9.87 -9.56
N ALA A 184 26.79 11.15 -9.70
CA ALA A 184 27.91 11.71 -8.96
C ALA A 184 27.71 11.61 -7.44
N ASN A 185 26.49 11.88 -6.95
CA ASN A 185 26.17 11.76 -5.52
C ASN A 185 26.24 10.32 -5.01
N ILE A 186 25.79 9.34 -5.80
CA ILE A 186 25.93 7.91 -5.48
C ILE A 186 27.41 7.52 -5.41
N SER A 187 28.21 7.96 -6.38
CA SER A 187 29.66 7.70 -6.41
C SER A 187 30.38 8.34 -5.22
N LYS A 188 30.04 9.59 -4.89
CA LYS A 188 30.57 10.26 -3.69
C LYS A 188 30.24 9.53 -2.40
N ALA A 189 29.01 9.05 -2.25
CA ALA A 189 28.59 8.27 -1.08
C ALA A 189 29.41 6.98 -0.94
N ARG A 190 29.53 6.20 -2.04
CA ARG A 190 30.35 4.98 -2.08
C ARG A 190 31.83 5.25 -1.77
N ASN A 191 32.40 6.31 -2.34
CA ASN A 191 33.80 6.67 -2.10
C ASN A 191 34.04 7.10 -0.65
N ARG A 192 33.10 7.81 -0.02
CA ARG A 192 33.19 8.17 1.42
C ARG A 192 33.20 6.92 2.30
N LEU A 193 32.28 5.98 2.06
CA LEU A 193 32.23 4.71 2.80
C LEU A 193 33.54 3.96 2.67
N ARG A 194 34.08 3.83 1.45
CA ARG A 194 35.36 3.16 1.21
C ARG A 194 36.52 3.84 1.90
N ARG A 195 36.64 5.18 1.77
CA ARG A 195 37.70 5.98 2.41
C ARG A 195 37.65 5.86 3.95
N ASP A 196 36.43 5.84 4.50
CA ASP A 196 36.23 5.78 5.94
C ASP A 196 36.25 4.31 6.48
N GLY A 197 36.63 3.34 5.65
CA GLY A 197 36.76 1.92 6.01
C GLY A 197 35.46 1.26 6.47
N LYS A 198 34.32 1.75 6.03
CA LYS A 198 33.00 1.29 6.48
C LYS A 198 32.57 -0.01 5.80
N ASN A 199 32.15 -0.98 6.59
CA ASN A 199 31.53 -2.19 6.09
C ASN A 199 30.05 -1.95 5.81
N VAL A 200 29.58 -2.30 4.59
CA VAL A 200 28.20 -2.07 4.16
C VAL A 200 27.56 -3.39 3.76
N SER A 201 26.49 -3.76 4.42
CA SER A 201 25.65 -4.91 4.07
C SER A 201 24.28 -4.46 3.57
N PHE A 202 23.67 -5.28 2.73
CA PHE A 202 22.31 -5.10 2.23
C PHE A 202 21.56 -6.42 2.37
N SER A 203 20.34 -6.36 2.87
CA SER A 203 19.45 -7.51 2.94
C SER A 203 18.06 -7.16 2.37
N PHE A 204 17.47 -8.13 1.69
CA PHE A 204 16.09 -8.07 1.23
C PHE A 204 15.36 -9.33 1.71
N ARG A 205 14.25 -9.14 2.38
CA ARG A 205 13.44 -10.21 2.97
C ARG A 205 11.98 -10.02 2.58
N SER A 206 11.31 -11.10 2.20
CA SER A 206 9.92 -11.05 1.78
C SER A 206 9.16 -12.29 2.23
N SER A 207 7.86 -12.12 2.47
CA SER A 207 6.94 -13.22 2.79
C SER A 207 6.36 -13.91 1.55
N VAL A 208 6.73 -13.46 0.34
CA VAL A 208 6.36 -14.07 -0.94
C VAL A 208 7.61 -14.36 -1.72
N GLY A 209 7.91 -15.59 -2.00
CA GLY A 209 8.87 -16.19 -2.93
C GLY A 209 9.97 -15.36 -3.64
N ILE A 210 10.18 -14.12 -3.24
CA ILE A 210 11.22 -13.23 -3.72
C ILE A 210 12.28 -13.13 -2.63
N GLY A 211 13.44 -13.74 -2.87
CA GLY A 211 14.53 -13.79 -1.89
C GLY A 211 14.38 -14.90 -0.86
N ASP A 212 15.19 -14.82 0.22
CA ASP A 212 15.08 -15.75 1.33
C ASP A 212 13.70 -15.59 1.98
N GLY A 213 12.88 -16.62 1.82
CA GLY A 213 11.53 -16.64 2.39
C GLY A 213 11.57 -16.41 3.90
N MET A 214 10.75 -15.51 4.38
CA MET A 214 10.55 -15.30 5.82
C MET A 214 9.12 -15.62 6.19
N ASP A 215 8.95 -16.27 7.34
CA ASP A 215 7.63 -16.34 7.92
C ASP A 215 7.18 -14.96 8.44
N GLY A 216 5.88 -14.77 8.63
CA GLY A 216 5.36 -13.50 9.09
C GLY A 216 5.78 -13.13 10.54
N ARG A 217 6.40 -14.04 11.33
CA ARG A 217 6.95 -13.74 12.65
C ARG A 217 8.33 -13.12 12.51
N GLU A 218 9.12 -13.63 11.58
CA GLU A 218 10.45 -13.11 11.26
C GLU A 218 10.37 -11.72 10.65
N VAL A 219 9.45 -11.49 9.71
CA VAL A 219 9.19 -10.14 9.18
C VAL A 219 8.85 -9.17 10.32
N ARG A 220 7.97 -9.57 11.27
CA ARG A 220 7.65 -8.75 12.45
C ARG A 220 8.86 -8.50 13.36
N ALA A 221 9.70 -9.50 13.57
CA ALA A 221 10.91 -9.35 14.40
C ALA A 221 11.86 -8.34 13.77
N GLN A 222 12.05 -8.42 12.47
CA GLN A 222 12.85 -7.45 11.71
C GLN A 222 12.24 -6.03 11.79
N MET A 223 10.94 -5.87 11.55
CA MET A 223 10.27 -4.57 11.66
C MET A 223 10.46 -3.94 13.05
N ARG A 224 10.43 -4.72 14.14
CA ARG A 224 10.69 -4.20 15.49
C ARG A 224 12.11 -3.66 15.63
N ARG A 225 13.08 -4.29 14.98
CA ARG A 225 14.50 -3.87 15.01
C ARG A 225 14.68 -2.47 14.39
N TYR A 226 13.86 -2.09 13.42
CA TYR A 226 13.95 -0.78 12.74
C TYR A 226 13.04 0.27 13.33
N ARG A 227 12.15 -0.11 14.21
CA ARG A 227 11.20 0.79 14.84
C ARG A 227 11.85 2.04 15.42
N SER A 228 13.01 1.90 16.05
CA SER A 228 13.74 3.04 16.62
C SER A 228 14.07 4.10 15.57
N VAL A 229 14.63 3.69 14.43
CA VAL A 229 15.01 4.62 13.35
C VAL A 229 13.81 5.37 12.76
N TYR A 230 12.69 4.65 12.59
CA TYR A 230 11.46 5.27 12.06
C TYR A 230 10.79 6.19 13.08
N VAL A 231 10.66 5.73 14.32
CA VAL A 231 10.05 6.48 15.43
C VAL A 231 10.82 7.77 15.67
N GLU A 232 12.14 7.72 15.77
CA GLU A 232 12.99 8.89 15.98
C GLU A 232 12.79 9.95 14.91
N ARG A 233 12.74 9.54 13.64
CA ARG A 233 12.44 10.45 12.52
C ARG A 233 11.03 11.06 12.62
N GLN A 234 10.05 10.29 13.01
CA GLN A 234 8.66 10.75 13.08
C GLN A 234 8.36 11.53 14.36
N GLU A 235 9.01 11.21 15.47
CA GLU A 235 8.89 11.99 16.70
C GLU A 235 9.28 13.46 16.46
N SER A 236 10.30 13.72 15.67
CA SER A 236 10.69 15.08 15.31
C SER A 236 9.59 15.83 14.54
N ARG A 237 8.83 15.13 13.68
CA ARG A 237 7.72 15.70 12.91
C ARG A 237 6.44 15.92 13.73
N TYR A 238 6.18 15.07 14.73
CA TYR A 238 4.91 15.04 15.47
C TYR A 238 5.03 15.52 16.91
N ARG A 239 6.23 15.93 17.37
CA ARG A 239 6.48 16.42 18.73
C ARG A 239 5.51 17.54 19.15
N ASN A 240 5.06 18.37 18.22
CA ASN A 240 4.19 19.51 18.47
C ASN A 240 2.68 19.19 18.30
N ARG A 241 2.28 17.97 17.96
CA ARG A 241 0.88 17.61 17.69
C ARG A 241 0.13 16.99 18.88
N GLY A 242 0.71 17.06 20.09
CA GLY A 242 0.11 16.54 21.31
C GLY A 242 0.31 15.04 21.52
N LEU A 243 0.15 14.61 22.77
CA LEU A 243 0.41 13.23 23.22
C LEU A 243 -0.45 12.21 22.47
N LEU A 244 -1.70 12.53 22.17
CA LEU A 244 -2.65 11.61 21.55
C LEU A 244 -2.31 11.35 20.08
N ALA A 245 -1.95 12.38 19.33
CA ALA A 245 -1.48 12.22 17.94
C ALA A 245 -0.18 11.40 17.90
N ARG A 246 0.70 11.59 18.87
CA ARG A 246 1.93 10.83 19.04
C ARG A 246 1.66 9.35 19.34
N LEU A 247 0.74 9.05 20.26
CA LEU A 247 0.35 7.69 20.60
C LEU A 247 -0.33 6.98 19.42
N TYR A 248 -1.20 7.67 18.70
CA TYR A 248 -1.82 7.14 17.48
C TYR A 248 -0.79 6.81 16.42
N PHE A 249 0.09 7.75 16.15
CA PHE A 249 1.14 7.56 15.15
C PHE A 249 2.03 6.37 15.51
N LEU A 250 2.48 6.27 16.77
CA LEU A 250 3.31 5.18 17.26
C LEU A 250 2.58 3.83 17.25
N HIS A 251 1.29 3.82 17.58
CA HIS A 251 0.51 2.59 17.71
C HIS A 251 -0.21 2.20 16.41
N GLY A 252 -0.90 3.15 15.78
CA GLY A 252 -1.67 2.91 14.56
C GLY A 252 -0.80 2.56 13.36
N SER A 253 0.20 3.37 13.09
CA SER A 253 1.16 3.13 11.99
C SER A 253 1.91 1.81 12.15
N TYR A 254 2.34 1.52 13.38
CA TYR A 254 3.04 0.28 13.68
C TYR A 254 2.15 -0.95 13.54
N VAL A 255 0.86 -0.85 13.92
CA VAL A 255 -0.11 -1.95 13.80
C VAL A 255 -0.38 -2.27 12.34
N ALA A 256 -0.54 -1.25 11.48
CA ALA A 256 -0.76 -1.46 10.05
C ALA A 256 0.37 -2.29 9.40
N LEU A 257 1.61 -2.02 9.78
CA LEU A 257 2.79 -2.72 9.23
C LEU A 257 3.11 -4.03 9.95
N SER A 258 2.70 -4.19 11.20
CA SER A 258 2.96 -5.41 11.97
C SER A 258 2.05 -6.57 11.60
N VAL A 259 1.09 -6.35 10.70
CA VAL A 259 0.25 -7.44 10.19
C VAL A 259 0.98 -8.10 9.04
N PRO A 260 1.47 -9.34 9.20
CA PRO A 260 2.06 -10.06 8.09
C PRO A 260 0.94 -10.38 7.10
N GLY A 261 0.97 -9.68 5.97
CA GLY A 261 0.28 -10.09 4.78
C GLY A 261 1.22 -10.98 3.97
N GLU A 262 0.68 -11.91 3.23
CA GLU A 262 1.38 -12.44 2.08
C GLU A 262 1.76 -11.22 1.23
N GLY A 263 3.03 -11.05 0.89
CA GLY A 263 3.51 -9.92 0.10
C GLY A 263 4.27 -8.83 0.86
N ALA A 264 4.37 -8.90 2.18
CA ALA A 264 5.21 -7.96 2.94
C ALA A 264 6.70 -8.15 2.62
N PHE A 265 7.43 -7.05 2.54
CA PHE A 265 8.89 -7.07 2.42
C PHE A 265 9.55 -6.04 3.35
N VAL A 266 10.81 -6.29 3.63
CA VAL A 266 11.74 -5.36 4.28
C VAL A 266 13.07 -5.40 3.54
N ALA A 267 13.58 -4.24 3.15
CA ALA A 267 14.93 -4.11 2.63
C ALA A 267 15.75 -3.17 3.49
N MET A 268 17.01 -3.52 3.75
CA MET A 268 17.89 -2.89 4.71
C MET A 268 19.25 -2.60 4.17
N LEU A 269 19.79 -1.46 4.55
CA LEU A 269 21.20 -1.11 4.43
C LEU A 269 21.79 -0.92 5.83
N GLU A 270 22.82 -1.71 6.16
CA GLU A 270 23.56 -1.56 7.40
C GLU A 270 24.97 -1.02 7.10
N ILE A 271 25.49 -0.23 8.01
CA ILE A 271 26.86 0.28 8.03
C ILE A 271 27.47 -0.12 9.38
N ASP A 272 28.55 -0.89 9.35
CA ASP A 272 29.21 -1.44 10.54
C ASP A 272 28.24 -2.19 11.48
N GLY A 273 27.27 -2.94 10.91
CA GLY A 273 26.28 -3.71 11.66
C GLY A 273 25.11 -2.88 12.22
N SER A 274 25.12 -1.56 12.05
CA SER A 274 24.04 -0.67 12.47
C SER A 274 23.11 -0.32 11.29
N VAL A 275 21.79 -0.29 11.53
CA VAL A 275 20.83 0.06 10.50
C VAL A 275 20.99 1.52 10.09
N ALA A 276 21.46 1.74 8.86
CA ALA A 276 21.65 3.07 8.30
C ALA A 276 20.44 3.57 7.50
N ALA A 277 19.75 2.66 6.80
CA ALA A 277 18.48 2.94 6.15
C ALA A 277 17.68 1.65 5.96
N TYR A 278 16.34 1.79 5.91
CA TYR A 278 15.46 0.70 5.54
C TYR A 278 14.25 1.19 4.77
N MET A 279 13.63 0.29 4.05
CA MET A 279 12.31 0.47 3.44
C MET A 279 11.47 -0.78 3.65
N GLU A 280 10.19 -0.59 3.78
CA GLU A 280 9.22 -1.66 4.00
C GLU A 280 7.92 -1.38 3.27
N GLY A 281 7.20 -2.44 2.97
CA GLY A 281 5.93 -2.34 2.26
C GLY A 281 5.47 -3.68 1.71
N TYR A 282 4.93 -3.65 0.49
CA TYR A 282 4.28 -4.80 -0.11
C TYR A 282 4.90 -5.14 -1.46
N VAL A 283 4.98 -6.43 -1.75
CA VAL A 283 5.29 -6.93 -3.09
C VAL A 283 3.98 -7.10 -3.84
N ASN A 284 3.78 -6.33 -4.87
CA ASN A 284 2.66 -6.50 -5.80
C ASN A 284 3.13 -7.32 -7.00
N THR A 285 2.89 -8.63 -6.96
CA THR A 285 3.33 -9.56 -8.01
C THR A 285 2.61 -9.32 -9.34
N ALA A 286 1.35 -8.90 -9.30
CA ALA A 286 0.58 -8.62 -10.52
C ALA A 286 1.14 -7.42 -11.31
N ARG A 287 1.62 -6.40 -10.58
CA ARG A 287 2.21 -5.17 -11.15
C ARG A 287 3.73 -5.27 -11.32
N LYS A 288 4.35 -6.35 -10.85
CA LYS A 288 5.81 -6.49 -10.76
C LYS A 288 6.46 -5.30 -10.05
N ALA A 289 5.86 -4.89 -8.93
CA ALA A 289 6.21 -3.68 -8.19
C ALA A 289 6.43 -3.96 -6.70
N LEU A 290 7.33 -3.18 -6.11
CA LEU A 290 7.34 -2.96 -4.66
C LEU A 290 6.56 -1.68 -4.37
N GLU A 291 5.60 -1.75 -3.48
CA GLU A 291 4.90 -0.60 -2.92
C GLU A 291 5.54 -0.25 -1.58
N VAL A 292 6.16 0.94 -1.49
CA VAL A 292 7.02 1.36 -0.39
C VAL A 292 6.38 2.54 0.36
N PRO A 293 5.36 2.33 1.20
CA PRO A 293 4.75 3.39 1.99
C PRO A 293 5.72 3.97 3.03
N ARG A 294 6.81 3.27 3.32
CA ARG A 294 7.78 3.70 4.33
C ARG A 294 9.21 3.47 3.93
N ILE A 295 9.96 4.58 4.01
CA ILE A 295 11.40 4.59 3.92
C ILE A 295 11.94 5.48 5.05
N ALA A 296 12.94 5.02 5.77
CA ALA A 296 13.61 5.80 6.80
C ALA A 296 15.12 5.62 6.75
N MET A 297 15.85 6.62 7.24
CA MET A 297 17.29 6.58 7.39
C MET A 297 17.67 7.11 8.76
N ASN A 298 18.73 6.53 9.33
CA ASN A 298 19.35 7.01 10.55
C ASN A 298 20.18 8.26 10.22
N ALA A 299 19.92 9.35 10.95
CA ALA A 299 20.58 10.65 10.75
C ALA A 299 22.10 10.60 10.97
N GLU A 300 22.58 9.72 11.86
CA GLU A 300 24.01 9.52 12.13
C GLU A 300 24.82 9.16 10.88
N PHE A 301 24.20 8.42 9.96
CA PHE A 301 24.80 8.01 8.69
C PHE A 301 24.50 8.97 7.54
N GLY A 302 23.89 10.14 7.81
CA GLY A 302 23.43 11.09 6.78
C GLY A 302 24.51 11.49 5.77
N ARG A 303 25.79 11.63 6.20
CA ARG A 303 26.95 11.94 5.34
C ARG A 303 27.20 10.91 4.23
N TYR A 304 26.73 9.68 4.39
CA TYR A 304 26.84 8.59 3.43
C TYR A 304 25.61 8.43 2.53
N SER A 305 24.59 9.28 2.70
CA SER A 305 23.33 9.24 1.93
C SER A 305 22.70 7.82 1.88
N PRO A 306 22.47 7.17 3.04
CA PRO A 306 22.14 5.75 3.08
C PRO A 306 20.82 5.41 2.41
N GLY A 307 19.81 6.30 2.42
CA GLY A 307 18.55 6.09 1.72
C GLY A 307 18.73 5.99 0.19
N ARG A 308 19.65 6.79 -0.38
CA ARG A 308 19.98 6.71 -1.81
C ARG A 308 20.69 5.40 -2.15
N LEU A 309 21.64 4.98 -1.33
CA LEU A 309 22.34 3.71 -1.50
C LEU A 309 21.41 2.52 -1.32
N LEU A 310 20.44 2.58 -0.41
CA LEU A 310 19.42 1.57 -0.22
C LEU A 310 18.62 1.32 -1.51
N ILE A 311 18.12 2.38 -2.16
CA ILE A 311 17.38 2.25 -3.42
C ILE A 311 18.26 1.61 -4.51
N VAL A 312 19.50 2.08 -4.69
CA VAL A 312 20.42 1.51 -5.70
C VAL A 312 20.69 0.02 -5.44
N LYS A 313 20.89 -0.35 -4.16
CA LYS A 313 21.10 -1.75 -3.78
C LYS A 313 19.84 -2.59 -3.98
N ALA A 314 18.66 -2.03 -3.70
CA ALA A 314 17.40 -2.70 -3.95
C ALA A 314 17.16 -2.93 -5.45
N VAL A 315 17.38 -1.93 -6.29
CA VAL A 315 17.30 -2.10 -7.76
C VAL A 315 18.26 -3.19 -8.25
N ALA A 316 19.51 -3.16 -7.78
CA ALA A 316 20.50 -4.18 -8.13
C ALA A 316 20.03 -5.59 -7.74
N TRP A 317 19.57 -5.74 -6.50
CA TRP A 317 19.13 -7.02 -5.97
C TRP A 317 17.87 -7.54 -6.69
N LEU A 318 16.85 -6.68 -6.87
CA LEU A 318 15.61 -7.03 -7.54
C LEU A 318 15.85 -7.42 -9.01
N SER A 319 16.72 -6.69 -9.68
CA SER A 319 17.07 -7.00 -11.09
C SER A 319 17.68 -8.39 -11.25
N ALA A 320 18.45 -8.85 -10.26
CA ALA A 320 19.13 -10.13 -10.30
C ALA A 320 18.26 -11.31 -9.78
N ASN A 321 17.31 -11.04 -8.86
CA ASN A 321 16.64 -12.08 -8.09
C ASN A 321 15.11 -12.13 -8.27
N SER A 322 14.54 -11.28 -9.12
CA SER A 322 13.07 -11.21 -9.30
C SER A 322 12.67 -10.65 -10.66
N ASP A 323 11.38 -10.70 -10.96
CA ASP A 323 10.77 -10.03 -12.12
C ASP A 323 10.20 -8.63 -11.78
N VAL A 324 10.40 -8.16 -10.55
CA VAL A 324 10.04 -6.80 -10.14
C VAL A 324 10.85 -5.78 -10.95
N ARG A 325 10.17 -4.78 -11.50
CA ARG A 325 10.78 -3.72 -12.34
C ARG A 325 10.32 -2.31 -11.93
N THR A 326 9.61 -2.21 -10.83
CA THR A 326 9.14 -0.93 -10.30
C THR A 326 9.31 -0.89 -8.78
N ILE A 327 9.82 0.22 -8.26
CA ILE A 327 9.75 0.58 -6.85
C ILE A 327 8.85 1.81 -6.76
N ASP A 328 7.66 1.63 -6.23
CA ASP A 328 6.72 2.70 -5.99
C ASP A 328 6.97 3.31 -4.61
N LEU A 329 7.43 4.56 -4.59
CA LEU A 329 7.73 5.29 -3.37
C LEU A 329 6.49 5.97 -2.76
N CYS A 330 5.32 5.64 -3.32
CA CYS A 330 4.02 6.09 -2.85
C CYS A 330 3.90 7.63 -2.81
N ARG A 331 2.97 8.14 -1.99
CA ARG A 331 2.65 9.57 -1.91
C ARG A 331 3.83 10.46 -1.57
N GLY A 332 3.75 11.68 -2.09
CA GLY A 332 4.70 12.76 -1.89
C GLY A 332 5.68 12.88 -3.06
N ASP A 333 5.90 14.10 -3.46
CA ASP A 333 6.78 14.53 -4.55
C ASP A 333 8.13 15.07 -4.04
N GLU A 334 8.57 14.54 -2.89
CA GLU A 334 9.80 15.00 -2.27
C GLU A 334 10.97 14.90 -3.25
N ARG A 335 11.73 16.00 -3.34
CA ARG A 335 12.84 16.20 -4.28
C ARG A 335 13.79 14.99 -4.35
N TYR A 336 14.08 14.36 -3.22
CA TYR A 336 14.98 13.22 -3.20
C TYR A 336 14.48 12.01 -3.99
N LYS A 337 13.14 11.81 -4.08
CA LYS A 337 12.52 10.74 -4.88
C LYS A 337 12.76 10.97 -6.37
N LEU A 338 12.59 12.22 -6.81
CA LEU A 338 12.85 12.64 -8.19
C LEU A 338 14.35 12.57 -8.53
N ASP A 339 15.22 12.96 -7.60
CA ASP A 339 16.68 12.85 -7.75
C ASP A 339 17.15 11.37 -7.87
N LEU A 340 16.34 10.43 -7.45
CA LEU A 340 16.55 8.98 -7.62
C LEU A 340 15.97 8.43 -8.95
N GLY A 341 15.59 9.29 -9.87
CA GLY A 341 14.99 8.89 -11.16
C GLY A 341 13.50 8.56 -11.06
N GLY A 342 12.85 9.06 -10.01
CA GLY A 342 11.42 8.87 -9.83
C GLY A 342 10.59 9.62 -10.89
N ILE A 343 9.51 9.00 -11.32
CA ILE A 343 8.52 9.55 -12.25
C ILE A 343 7.26 9.86 -11.47
N LEU A 344 6.75 11.08 -11.63
CA LEU A 344 5.48 11.51 -11.02
C LEU A 344 4.31 10.80 -11.68
N TYR A 345 3.32 10.45 -10.87
CA TYR A 345 1.98 10.03 -11.32
C TYR A 345 0.95 10.46 -10.27
N ALA A 346 -0.33 10.47 -10.67
CA ALA A 346 -1.40 10.96 -9.82
C ALA A 346 -2.25 9.80 -9.25
N THR A 347 -2.68 9.99 -7.99
CA THR A 347 -3.84 9.29 -7.43
C THR A 347 -4.87 10.31 -7.00
N GLU A 348 -6.14 9.92 -6.99
CA GLU A 348 -7.25 10.83 -6.79
C GLU A 348 -8.18 10.36 -5.65
N SER A 349 -8.73 11.31 -4.94
CA SER A 349 -9.89 11.10 -4.09
C SER A 349 -11.14 11.31 -4.94
N VAL A 350 -11.86 10.22 -5.20
CA VAL A 350 -13.01 10.22 -6.10
C VAL A 350 -14.26 9.80 -5.34
N GLN A 351 -15.38 10.42 -5.68
CA GLN A 351 -16.71 10.00 -5.23
C GLN A 351 -17.60 9.77 -6.43
N ALA A 352 -18.22 8.59 -6.52
CA ALA A 352 -19.13 8.24 -7.63
C ALA A 352 -20.51 7.86 -7.12
N CYS A 353 -21.54 8.16 -7.94
CA CYS A 353 -22.89 7.65 -7.75
C CYS A 353 -22.93 6.15 -8.05
N THR A 354 -23.76 5.40 -7.34
CA THR A 354 -23.95 3.97 -7.62
C THR A 354 -25.07 3.70 -8.64
N GLU A 355 -25.92 4.70 -8.90
CA GLU A 355 -26.93 4.60 -9.93
C GLU A 355 -26.28 4.50 -11.32
N VAL A 356 -26.71 3.49 -12.07
CA VAL A 356 -26.19 3.26 -13.43
C VAL A 356 -26.64 4.42 -14.32
N PRO A 357 -25.74 5.05 -15.09
CA PRO A 357 -26.15 6.01 -16.12
C PRO A 357 -27.11 5.38 -17.11
N ALA A 358 -28.16 6.11 -17.50
CA ALA A 358 -29.16 5.67 -18.45
C ALA A 358 -28.55 5.38 -19.84
#